data_2b29e6ce4e9f7bf8cbb80f472b68c373
#
_entry.id   2b29e6ce4e9f7bf8cbb80f472b68c373
#
_cell.length_a   1.000
_cell.length_b   1.000
_cell.length_c   1.000
_cell.angle_alpha   90.00
_cell.angle_beta   90.00
_cell.angle_gamma   90.00
#
_symmetry.space_group_name_H-M   'P 1'
#
loop_
_entity.id
_entity.type
_entity.pdbx_description
1 polymer ?
#
loop_
_entity_poly.entity_id
_entity_poly.type
_entity_poly.pdbx_seq_one_letter_code
_entity_poly.pdbx_strand_id
1 'polypeptide(L)'
;SDVYKRQIMTDPSMADATYIEPITWQTVAQIIEKERPDAVLPTMGGQTALNCALALDENGVLEKFNVELIGASKDAIEKAEDRKLFDIAMRKIGLECPRADVAESMEHALEIQSRFGFPVIIRPSFTMGGSGGGIAYNKEEFIEICERGFDLSPTKQLLIDESLIGWKEYEMEVVRDKNYNCII
;
A
#
# COMPACT_ATOMS: atom_id res chain seq x y z
N SER A 1 1.84 -13.52 -1.36
CA SER A 1 0.54 -14.10 -1.76
C SER A 1 0.56 -15.59 -1.53
N ASP A 2 -0.44 -16.07 -0.82
CA ASP A 2 -0.60 -17.46 -0.43
C ASP A 2 -0.69 -18.37 -1.68
N VAL A 3 -0.03 -19.52 -1.65
CA VAL A 3 -0.04 -20.52 -2.72
C VAL A 3 -1.47 -20.98 -3.04
N TYR A 4 -2.34 -21.06 -2.04
CA TYR A 4 -3.75 -21.40 -2.18
C TYR A 4 -4.56 -20.41 -3.04
N LYS A 5 -4.34 -19.11 -2.87
CA LYS A 5 -5.04 -18.09 -3.67
C LYS A 5 -4.70 -18.17 -5.15
N ARG A 6 -3.44 -18.52 -5.48
CA ARG A 6 -3.02 -18.72 -6.86
C ARG A 6 -3.70 -19.92 -7.49
N GLN A 7 -3.84 -21.03 -6.77
CA GLN A 7 -4.48 -22.24 -7.28
C GLN A 7 -5.95 -22.03 -7.61
N ILE A 8 -6.70 -21.35 -6.74
CA ILE A 8 -8.12 -21.03 -6.98
C ILE A 8 -8.29 -20.09 -8.17
N MET A 9 -7.49 -19.03 -8.28
CA MET A 9 -7.60 -18.04 -9.35
C MET A 9 -7.14 -18.56 -10.73
N THR A 10 -6.37 -19.64 -10.78
CA THR A 10 -5.90 -20.27 -12.02
C THR A 10 -6.59 -21.60 -12.32
N ASP A 11 -7.59 -21.99 -11.52
CA ASP A 11 -8.38 -23.19 -11.75
C ASP A 11 -9.29 -22.99 -12.97
N PRO A 12 -9.18 -23.83 -14.02
CA PRO A 12 -10.01 -23.70 -15.22
C PRO A 12 -11.51 -23.84 -14.98
N SER A 13 -11.92 -24.42 -13.85
CA SER A 13 -13.32 -24.55 -13.47
C SER A 13 -13.92 -23.31 -12.82
N MET A 14 -13.07 -22.36 -12.43
CA MET A 14 -13.47 -21.15 -11.71
C MET A 14 -13.63 -19.91 -12.60
N ALA A 15 -13.18 -19.98 -13.85
CA ALA A 15 -13.22 -18.84 -14.77
C ALA A 15 -13.44 -19.31 -16.21
N ASP A 16 -14.13 -18.52 -17.02
CA ASP A 16 -14.33 -18.78 -18.45
C ASP A 16 -13.04 -18.74 -19.24
N ALA A 17 -12.10 -17.88 -18.82
CA ALA A 17 -10.74 -17.79 -19.37
C ALA A 17 -9.72 -17.49 -18.28
N THR A 18 -8.61 -18.23 -18.30
CA THR A 18 -7.49 -18.05 -17.35
C THR A 18 -6.22 -17.72 -18.11
N TYR A 19 -5.52 -16.68 -17.66
CA TYR A 19 -4.27 -16.21 -18.23
C TYR A 19 -3.15 -16.29 -17.18
N ILE A 20 -2.05 -16.93 -17.53
CA ILE A 20 -0.83 -17.02 -16.70
C ILE A 20 0.24 -16.20 -17.41
N GLU A 21 0.19 -14.90 -17.22
CA GLU A 21 1.02 -13.91 -17.90
C GLU A 21 1.60 -12.90 -16.91
N PRO A 22 2.65 -12.15 -17.28
CA PRO A 22 3.14 -11.06 -16.46
C PRO A 22 2.04 -10.03 -16.19
N ILE A 23 1.87 -9.63 -14.93
CA ILE A 23 0.88 -8.62 -14.53
C ILE A 23 1.46 -7.22 -14.83
N THR A 24 1.43 -6.86 -16.11
CA THR A 24 1.74 -5.51 -16.60
C THR A 24 0.49 -4.92 -17.24
N TRP A 25 0.35 -3.60 -17.20
CA TRP A 25 -0.82 -2.95 -17.79
C TRP A 25 -0.95 -3.24 -19.30
N GLN A 26 0.18 -3.39 -20.02
CA GLN A 26 0.17 -3.72 -21.45
C GLN A 26 -0.43 -5.11 -21.71
N THR A 27 0.01 -6.09 -20.94
CA THR A 27 -0.51 -7.48 -21.05
C THR A 27 -1.99 -7.53 -20.68
N VAL A 28 -2.36 -6.87 -19.59
CA VAL A 28 -3.77 -6.83 -19.14
C VAL A 28 -4.65 -6.06 -20.16
N ALA A 29 -4.13 -4.98 -20.77
CA ALA A 29 -4.82 -4.27 -21.83
C ALA A 29 -5.14 -5.17 -23.05
N GLN A 30 -4.20 -6.04 -23.46
CA GLN A 30 -4.44 -7.01 -24.53
C GLN A 30 -5.51 -8.04 -24.14
N ILE A 31 -5.52 -8.48 -22.89
CA ILE A 31 -6.56 -9.38 -22.39
C ILE A 31 -7.93 -8.67 -22.37
N ILE A 32 -7.99 -7.44 -21.89
CA ILE A 32 -9.21 -6.60 -21.93
C ILE A 32 -9.72 -6.44 -23.38
N GLU A 33 -8.81 -6.14 -24.31
CA GLU A 33 -9.17 -6.00 -25.72
C GLU A 33 -9.76 -7.29 -26.31
N LYS A 34 -9.24 -8.44 -25.91
CA LYS A 34 -9.68 -9.77 -26.37
C LYS A 34 -10.99 -10.20 -25.73
N GLU A 35 -11.07 -10.16 -24.41
CA GLU A 35 -12.17 -10.75 -23.64
C GLU A 35 -13.34 -9.77 -23.43
N ARG A 36 -13.09 -8.45 -23.55
CA ARG A 36 -14.11 -7.40 -23.40
C ARG A 36 -14.90 -7.50 -22.09
N PRO A 37 -14.25 -7.58 -20.92
CA PRO A 37 -14.97 -7.64 -19.67
C PRO A 37 -15.70 -6.31 -19.39
N ASP A 38 -16.79 -6.39 -18.64
CA ASP A 38 -17.52 -5.19 -18.20
C ASP A 38 -16.80 -4.47 -17.06
N ALA A 39 -16.00 -5.21 -16.26
CA ALA A 39 -15.34 -4.66 -15.09
C ALA A 39 -14.00 -5.36 -14.77
N VAL A 40 -13.17 -4.64 -14.03
CA VAL A 40 -11.90 -5.15 -13.43
C VAL A 40 -11.98 -5.04 -11.91
N LEU A 41 -11.66 -6.14 -11.21
CA LEU A 41 -11.59 -6.22 -9.76
C LEU A 41 -10.12 -6.40 -9.31
N PRO A 42 -9.38 -5.34 -8.96
CA PRO A 42 -7.98 -5.45 -8.59
C PRO A 42 -7.75 -5.83 -7.12
N THR A 43 -8.73 -5.61 -6.24
CA THR A 43 -8.58 -5.74 -4.79
C THR A 43 -8.23 -7.15 -4.30
N MET A 44 -8.50 -8.19 -5.12
CA MET A 44 -8.14 -9.58 -4.80
C MET A 44 -6.70 -9.97 -5.19
N GLY A 45 -5.96 -9.11 -5.88
CA GLY A 45 -4.62 -9.40 -6.40
C GLY A 45 -3.46 -8.74 -5.64
N GLY A 46 -3.74 -8.09 -4.51
CA GLY A 46 -2.74 -7.35 -3.71
C GLY A 46 -2.16 -6.14 -4.45
N GLN A 47 -1.06 -5.61 -3.93
CA GLN A 47 -0.44 -4.37 -4.42
C GLN A 47 -0.12 -4.38 -5.92
N THR A 48 0.32 -5.51 -6.45
CA THR A 48 0.64 -5.65 -7.88
C THR A 48 -0.59 -5.41 -8.76
N ALA A 49 -1.75 -5.92 -8.36
CA ALA A 49 -2.99 -5.73 -9.11
C ALA A 49 -3.53 -4.30 -8.96
N LEU A 50 -3.42 -3.69 -7.77
CA LEU A 50 -3.79 -2.30 -7.54
C LEU A 50 -2.95 -1.35 -8.41
N ASN A 51 -1.63 -1.51 -8.41
CA ASN A 51 -0.72 -0.72 -9.25
C ASN A 51 -1.02 -0.92 -10.75
N CYS A 52 -1.33 -2.15 -11.17
CA CYS A 52 -1.70 -2.44 -12.55
C CYS A 52 -3.02 -1.75 -12.94
N ALA A 53 -4.01 -1.74 -12.04
CA ALA A 53 -5.28 -1.08 -12.28
C ALA A 53 -5.14 0.44 -12.42
N LEU A 54 -4.33 1.07 -11.57
CA LEU A 54 -4.00 2.49 -11.70
C LEU A 54 -3.31 2.80 -13.05
N ALA A 55 -2.34 1.97 -13.44
CA ALA A 55 -1.66 2.12 -14.72
C ALA A 55 -2.60 1.91 -15.93
N LEU A 56 -3.58 1.01 -15.86
CA LEU A 56 -4.61 0.83 -16.89
C LEU A 56 -5.47 2.10 -17.04
N ASP A 57 -5.87 2.70 -15.92
CA ASP A 57 -6.65 3.93 -15.91
C ASP A 57 -5.83 5.10 -16.47
N GLU A 58 -4.61 5.31 -15.99
CA GLU A 58 -3.70 6.38 -16.43
C GLU A 58 -3.37 6.32 -17.94
N ASN A 59 -3.31 5.11 -18.50
CA ASN A 59 -3.09 4.91 -19.93
C ASN A 59 -4.40 4.88 -20.75
N GLY A 60 -5.54 5.22 -20.14
CA GLY A 60 -6.84 5.32 -20.81
C GLY A 60 -7.43 3.99 -21.29
N VAL A 61 -6.91 2.86 -20.83
CA VAL A 61 -7.36 1.52 -21.27
C VAL A 61 -8.78 1.24 -20.80
N LEU A 62 -9.09 1.60 -19.54
CA LEU A 62 -10.42 1.38 -18.97
C LEU A 62 -11.47 2.18 -19.71
N GLU A 63 -11.22 3.44 -20.01
CA GLU A 63 -12.09 4.31 -20.78
C GLU A 63 -12.27 3.81 -22.22
N LYS A 64 -11.15 3.48 -22.90
CA LYS A 64 -11.14 2.98 -24.29
C LYS A 64 -12.05 1.77 -24.50
N PHE A 65 -12.10 0.87 -23.54
CA PHE A 65 -12.86 -0.38 -23.64
C PHE A 65 -14.16 -0.37 -22.82
N ASN A 66 -14.49 0.76 -22.17
CA ASN A 66 -15.65 0.93 -21.31
C ASN A 66 -15.70 -0.09 -20.17
N VAL A 67 -14.58 -0.26 -19.47
CA VAL A 67 -14.39 -1.21 -18.36
C VAL A 67 -14.50 -0.49 -17.03
N GLU A 68 -15.40 -0.93 -16.16
CA GLU A 68 -15.58 -0.34 -14.83
C GLU A 68 -14.52 -0.88 -13.85
N LEU A 69 -13.89 -0.01 -13.07
CA LEU A 69 -13.06 -0.40 -11.95
C LEU A 69 -13.94 -0.63 -10.72
N ILE A 70 -14.06 -1.89 -10.28
CA ILE A 70 -14.91 -2.30 -9.17
C ILE A 70 -14.08 -2.73 -7.94
N GLY A 71 -14.73 -2.79 -6.77
CA GLY A 71 -14.10 -3.11 -5.49
C GLY A 71 -13.47 -1.90 -4.81
N ALA A 72 -12.73 -1.06 -5.53
CA ALA A 72 -12.26 0.24 -5.07
C ALA A 72 -12.10 1.19 -6.26
N SER A 73 -12.50 2.44 -6.11
CA SER A 73 -12.26 3.48 -7.11
C SER A 73 -10.78 3.89 -7.11
N LYS A 74 -10.30 4.49 -8.22
CA LYS A 74 -8.95 5.08 -8.29
C LYS A 74 -8.66 6.00 -7.10
N ASP A 75 -9.54 6.95 -6.82
CA ASP A 75 -9.42 7.89 -5.71
C ASP A 75 -9.32 7.18 -4.34
N ALA A 76 -10.04 6.07 -4.14
CA ALA A 76 -9.95 5.27 -2.92
C ALA A 76 -8.62 4.53 -2.82
N ILE A 77 -8.12 3.98 -3.93
CA ILE A 77 -6.81 3.31 -3.99
C ILE A 77 -5.70 4.31 -3.68
N GLU A 78 -5.68 5.47 -4.35
CA GLU A 78 -4.67 6.50 -4.13
C GLU A 78 -4.67 6.99 -2.68
N LYS A 79 -5.83 7.24 -2.09
CA LYS A 79 -5.95 7.64 -0.68
C LYS A 79 -5.48 6.55 0.30
N ALA A 80 -5.72 5.29 -0.01
CA ALA A 80 -5.31 4.18 0.85
C ALA A 80 -3.80 3.92 0.77
N GLU A 81 -3.20 4.10 -0.40
CA GLU A 81 -1.79 3.80 -0.66
C GLU A 81 -0.86 4.97 -0.30
N ASP A 82 -1.31 6.22 -0.49
CA ASP A 82 -0.54 7.40 -0.13
C ASP A 82 -0.79 7.79 1.32
N ARG A 83 0.25 7.68 2.16
CA ARG A 83 0.18 8.00 3.58
C ARG A 83 -0.27 9.42 3.88
N LYS A 84 0.15 10.38 3.05
CA LYS A 84 -0.19 11.79 3.23
C LYS A 84 -1.66 12.03 2.90
N LEU A 85 -2.14 11.44 1.81
CA LEU A 85 -3.55 11.50 1.43
C LEU A 85 -4.43 10.78 2.46
N PHE A 86 -3.96 9.64 2.99
CA PHE A 86 -4.63 8.92 4.06
C PHE A 86 -4.73 9.75 5.35
N ASP A 87 -3.63 10.34 5.82
CA ASP A 87 -3.62 11.20 7.01
C ASP A 87 -4.60 12.38 6.86
N ILE A 88 -4.58 13.05 5.70
CA ILE A 88 -5.52 14.14 5.40
C ILE A 88 -6.97 13.64 5.45
N ALA A 89 -7.26 12.47 4.87
CA ALA A 89 -8.60 11.90 4.86
C ALA A 89 -9.06 11.55 6.28
N MET A 90 -8.20 10.95 7.10
CA MET A 90 -8.51 10.59 8.49
C MET A 90 -8.75 11.83 9.36
N ARG A 91 -7.88 12.83 9.27
CA ARG A 91 -8.05 14.09 10.00
C ARG A 91 -9.34 14.80 9.63
N LYS A 92 -9.77 14.75 8.36
CA LYS A 92 -11.01 15.35 7.88
C LYS A 92 -12.26 14.76 8.56
N ILE A 93 -12.21 13.49 8.94
CA ILE A 93 -13.29 12.79 9.65
C ILE A 93 -13.10 12.76 11.18
N GLY A 94 -12.10 13.49 11.70
CA GLY A 94 -11.82 13.61 13.13
C GLY A 94 -11.04 12.45 13.74
N LEU A 95 -10.40 11.61 12.92
CA LEU A 95 -9.51 10.54 13.39
C LEU A 95 -8.07 11.00 13.39
N GLU A 96 -7.29 10.48 14.32
CA GLU A 96 -5.86 10.71 14.42
C GLU A 96 -5.10 9.54 13.80
N CYS A 97 -4.01 9.84 13.09
CA CYS A 97 -3.03 8.87 12.63
C CYS A 97 -1.78 8.93 13.50
N PRO A 98 -1.04 7.83 13.66
CA PRO A 98 0.28 7.86 14.25
C PRO A 98 1.16 8.89 13.54
N ARG A 99 1.93 9.64 14.31
CA ARG A 99 2.86 10.61 13.72
C ARG A 99 3.94 9.88 12.95
N ALA A 100 4.20 10.34 11.74
CA ALA A 100 5.24 9.81 10.88
C ALA A 100 5.91 10.97 10.13
N ASP A 101 7.22 10.86 9.93
CA ASP A 101 7.98 11.85 9.17
C ASP A 101 9.15 11.18 8.44
N VAL A 102 9.63 11.83 7.37
CA VAL A 102 10.71 11.31 6.53
C VAL A 102 12.00 12.07 6.84
N ALA A 103 13.03 11.34 7.25
CA ALA A 103 14.37 11.88 7.45
C ALA A 103 15.26 11.60 6.23
N GLU A 104 16.00 12.61 5.80
CA GLU A 104 16.99 12.54 4.72
C GLU A 104 18.42 12.69 5.21
N SER A 105 18.59 12.94 6.51
CA SER A 105 19.87 13.01 7.19
C SER A 105 19.74 12.57 8.65
N MET A 106 20.87 12.23 9.27
CA MET A 106 20.91 11.89 10.69
C MET A 106 20.45 13.06 11.58
N GLU A 107 20.81 14.29 11.22
CA GLU A 107 20.39 15.49 11.95
C GLU A 107 18.87 15.64 11.94
N HIS A 108 18.26 15.52 10.76
CA HIS A 108 16.80 15.55 10.61
C HIS A 108 16.12 14.38 11.35
N ALA A 109 16.73 13.18 11.31
CA ALA A 109 16.22 12.04 12.06
C ALA A 109 16.19 12.28 13.58
N LEU A 110 17.23 12.90 14.13
CA LEU A 110 17.28 13.27 15.56
C LEU A 110 16.25 14.35 15.93
N GLU A 111 15.98 15.30 15.04
CA GLU A 111 14.93 16.30 15.24
C GLU A 111 13.54 15.64 15.30
N ILE A 112 13.26 14.72 14.37
CA ILE A 112 12.01 13.96 14.36
C ILE A 112 11.87 13.15 15.65
N GLN A 113 12.92 12.41 16.05
CA GLN A 113 12.92 11.61 17.26
C GLN A 113 12.67 12.48 18.52
N SER A 114 13.25 13.68 18.58
CA SER A 114 13.05 14.58 19.72
C SER A 114 11.58 15.02 19.88
N ARG A 115 10.82 15.09 18.78
CA ARG A 115 9.40 15.42 18.78
C ARG A 115 8.51 14.22 19.13
N PHE A 116 8.93 13.02 18.77
CA PHE A 116 8.13 11.81 18.94
C PHE A 116 8.38 11.12 20.28
N GLY A 117 9.59 11.22 20.82
CA GLY A 117 10.03 10.48 22.01
C GLY A 117 10.45 9.05 21.66
N PHE A 118 10.58 8.19 22.67
CA PHE A 118 10.83 6.75 22.51
C PHE A 118 9.64 5.94 23.05
N PRO A 119 9.39 4.74 22.52
CA PRO A 119 10.04 4.12 21.36
C PRO A 119 9.57 4.71 20.02
N VAL A 120 10.42 4.59 18.98
CA VAL A 120 10.10 4.95 17.59
C VAL A 120 10.45 3.81 16.65
N ILE A 121 9.72 3.72 15.54
CA ILE A 121 9.93 2.73 14.48
C ILE A 121 10.66 3.42 13.34
N ILE A 122 11.76 2.82 12.88
CA ILE A 122 12.56 3.31 11.75
C ILE A 122 12.40 2.33 10.60
N ARG A 123 12.08 2.84 9.42
CA ARG A 123 11.92 2.04 8.20
C ARG A 123 12.65 2.71 7.05
N PRO A 124 13.70 2.09 6.49
CA PRO A 124 14.34 2.58 5.28
C PRO A 124 13.36 2.57 4.11
N SER A 125 13.36 3.66 3.33
CA SER A 125 12.52 3.74 2.13
C SER A 125 13.03 2.79 1.05
N PHE A 126 12.08 2.15 0.33
CA PHE A 126 12.35 1.25 -0.80
C PHE A 126 13.21 0.02 -0.47
N THR A 127 13.21 -0.46 0.78
CA THR A 127 13.82 -1.73 1.15
C THR A 127 12.78 -2.85 1.16
N MET A 128 13.21 -4.06 0.80
CA MET A 128 12.34 -5.24 0.80
C MET A 128 12.40 -5.97 2.15
N GLY A 129 11.26 -6.48 2.60
CA GLY A 129 11.18 -7.37 3.75
C GLY A 129 11.59 -6.76 5.09
N GLY A 130 11.50 -5.43 5.25
CA GLY A 130 11.85 -4.76 6.51
C GLY A 130 13.36 -4.68 6.80
N SER A 131 14.19 -4.95 5.79
CA SER A 131 15.66 -4.91 5.94
C SER A 131 16.15 -3.53 6.37
N GLY A 132 16.99 -3.49 7.41
CA GLY A 132 17.62 -2.28 7.91
C GLY A 132 16.73 -1.41 8.82
N GLY A 133 15.46 -1.76 8.98
CA GLY A 133 14.56 -1.12 9.92
C GLY A 133 14.65 -1.72 11.32
N GLY A 134 13.93 -1.09 12.26
CA GLY A 134 13.85 -1.56 13.64
C GLY A 134 13.06 -0.61 14.54
N ILE A 135 12.95 -1.01 15.80
CA ILE A 135 12.36 -0.21 16.86
C ILE A 135 13.50 0.24 17.77
N ALA A 136 13.59 1.54 17.99
CA ALA A 136 14.56 2.11 18.91
C ALA A 136 13.88 2.50 20.22
N TYR A 137 14.43 2.05 21.33
CA TYR A 137 13.96 2.35 22.68
C TYR A 137 14.82 3.42 23.38
N ASN A 138 15.98 3.71 22.84
CA ASN A 138 16.91 4.70 23.34
C ASN A 138 17.71 5.35 22.19
N LYS A 139 18.49 6.36 22.51
CA LYS A 139 19.22 7.15 21.52
C LYS A 139 20.33 6.36 20.82
N GLU A 140 20.99 5.47 21.55
CA GLU A 140 22.08 4.65 21.02
C GLU A 140 21.55 3.69 19.93
N GLU A 141 20.49 2.96 20.24
CA GLU A 141 19.80 2.09 19.27
C GLU A 141 19.27 2.88 18.07
N PHE A 142 18.73 4.08 18.33
CA PHE A 142 18.19 4.93 17.27
C PHE A 142 19.27 5.31 16.27
N ILE A 143 20.45 5.74 16.72
CA ILE A 143 21.56 6.12 15.85
C ILE A 143 22.04 4.92 15.04
N GLU A 144 22.25 3.76 15.68
CA GLU A 144 22.69 2.54 15.01
C GLU A 144 21.72 2.09 13.91
N ILE A 145 20.41 2.09 14.20
CA ILE A 145 19.38 1.69 13.23
C ILE A 145 19.30 2.71 12.08
N CYS A 146 19.38 4.01 12.38
CA CYS A 146 19.37 5.04 11.35
C CYS A 146 20.59 4.97 10.43
N GLU A 147 21.81 4.81 10.95
CA GLU A 147 23.03 4.65 10.14
C GLU A 147 22.89 3.47 9.18
N ARG A 148 22.54 2.30 9.71
CA ARG A 148 22.31 1.10 8.90
C ARG A 148 21.18 1.30 7.88
N GLY A 149 20.12 1.97 8.28
CA GLY A 149 18.97 2.24 7.41
C GLY A 149 19.29 3.19 6.26
N PHE A 150 20.04 4.25 6.52
CA PHE A 150 20.53 5.16 5.46
C PHE A 150 21.47 4.47 4.48
N ASP A 151 22.29 3.53 4.96
CA ASP A 151 23.18 2.77 4.09
C ASP A 151 22.42 1.83 3.15
N LEU A 152 21.35 1.23 3.64
CA LEU A 152 20.54 0.28 2.88
C LEU A 152 19.47 0.94 2.01
N SER A 153 19.01 2.16 2.33
CA SER A 153 18.01 2.87 1.54
C SER A 153 18.61 3.40 0.23
N PRO A 154 18.09 2.99 -0.93
CA PRO A 154 18.56 3.50 -2.23
C PRO A 154 18.38 5.03 -2.38
N THR A 155 17.36 5.59 -1.74
CA THR A 155 17.05 7.02 -1.77
C THR A 155 17.67 7.81 -0.61
N LYS A 156 18.40 7.13 0.29
CA LYS A 156 18.93 7.73 1.52
C LYS A 156 17.85 8.42 2.37
N GLN A 157 16.69 7.80 2.43
CA GLN A 157 15.55 8.28 3.21
C GLN A 157 15.11 7.22 4.22
N LEU A 158 14.77 7.68 5.42
CA LEU A 158 14.18 6.88 6.49
C LEU A 158 12.80 7.43 6.82
N LEU A 159 11.83 6.54 6.96
CA LEU A 159 10.57 6.85 7.58
C LEU A 159 10.68 6.56 9.07
N ILE A 160 10.37 7.55 9.90
CA ILE A 160 10.35 7.43 11.34
C ILE A 160 8.90 7.56 11.79
N ASP A 161 8.39 6.50 12.40
CA ASP A 161 7.03 6.44 12.89
C ASP A 161 7.00 6.44 14.42
N GLU A 162 6.00 7.10 14.97
CA GLU A 162 5.64 6.95 16.39
C GLU A 162 5.24 5.50 16.69
N SER A 163 5.74 4.95 17.78
CA SER A 163 5.41 3.58 18.16
C SER A 163 4.07 3.52 18.87
N LEU A 164 3.23 2.57 18.45
CA LEU A 164 1.96 2.23 19.10
C LEU A 164 2.07 0.98 19.99
N ILE A 165 3.28 0.62 20.43
CA ILE A 165 3.48 -0.53 21.34
C ILE A 165 2.62 -0.34 22.60
N GLY A 166 1.85 -1.38 22.94
CA GLY A 166 0.93 -1.35 24.09
C GLY A 166 -0.50 -0.91 23.75
N TRP A 167 -0.74 -0.42 22.54
CA TRP A 167 -2.10 -0.18 22.03
C TRP A 167 -2.77 -1.49 21.66
N LYS A 168 -4.10 -1.52 21.73
CA LYS A 168 -4.88 -2.64 21.18
C LYS A 168 -5.07 -2.42 19.69
N GLU A 169 -4.81 -3.45 18.91
CA GLU A 169 -5.08 -3.49 17.49
C GLU A 169 -6.46 -4.09 17.23
N TYR A 170 -7.22 -3.43 16.38
CA TYR A 170 -8.51 -3.90 15.90
C TYR A 170 -8.53 -3.79 14.39
N GLU A 171 -8.94 -4.85 13.73
CA GLU A 171 -9.14 -4.89 12.29
C GLU A 171 -10.63 -5.05 11.99
N MET A 172 -11.12 -4.31 11.03
CA MET A 172 -12.52 -4.38 10.59
C MET A 172 -12.58 -4.49 9.08
N GLU A 173 -13.32 -5.49 8.61
CA GLU A 173 -13.65 -5.63 7.20
C GLU A 173 -14.94 -4.88 6.91
N VAL A 174 -14.88 -3.92 5.99
CA VAL A 174 -16.04 -3.11 5.61
C VAL A 174 -16.39 -3.38 4.16
N VAL A 175 -17.61 -3.87 3.93
CA VAL A 175 -18.16 -4.05 2.58
C VAL A 175 -19.27 -3.02 2.35
N ARG A 176 -19.15 -2.27 1.25
CA ARG A 176 -20.11 -1.21 0.89
C ARG A 176 -20.57 -1.37 -0.56
N ASP A 177 -21.87 -1.30 -0.77
CA ASP A 177 -22.46 -1.37 -2.12
C ASP A 177 -22.63 0.03 -2.77
N LYS A 178 -23.09 0.05 -4.02
CA LYS A 178 -23.37 1.29 -4.78
C LYS A 178 -24.47 2.17 -4.13
N ASN A 179 -25.33 1.62 -3.29
CA ASN A 179 -26.41 2.32 -2.62
C ASN A 179 -26.03 2.78 -1.20
N TYR A 180 -24.75 2.69 -0.86
CA TYR A 180 -24.20 3.03 0.45
C TYR A 180 -24.65 2.11 1.61
N ASN A 181 -25.17 0.93 1.33
CA ASN A 181 -25.35 -0.08 2.37
C ASN A 181 -23.99 -0.58 2.83
N CYS A 182 -23.80 -0.65 4.13
CA CYS A 182 -22.52 -1.00 4.75
C CYS A 182 -22.70 -2.17 5.69
N ILE A 183 -21.80 -3.14 5.62
CA ILE A 183 -21.68 -4.26 6.56
C ILE A 183 -20.25 -4.24 7.11
N ILE A 184 -20.13 -4.44 8.43
CA ILE A 184 -18.86 -4.50 9.17
C ILE A 184 -18.77 -5.87 9.83
#